data_772e6911eb2a498d06fc16a1180e4f96
#
_entry.id   772e6911eb2a498d06fc16a1180e4f96
#
_cell.length_a   1.000
_cell.length_b   1.000
_cell.length_c   1.000
_cell.angle_alpha   90.00
_cell.angle_beta   90.00
_cell.angle_gamma   90.00
#
_symmetry.space_group_name_H-M   'P 1'
#
loop_
_entity.id
_entity.type
_entity.pdbx_description
1 polymer ?
#
loop_
_entity_poly.entity_id
_entity_poly.type
_entity_poly.pdbx_seq_one_letter_code
_entity_poly.pdbx_strand_id
1 'polypeptide(L)'
;MMSSHQMTTRAFTRTFPRTTVARRRRRARTHAHMSARDDRDSAYARLRERLREIADLRSLEGLAGWDELVMMPSGDDAATTRARAMASLAGAIHEKATSASLGELLERVEEEGVEEGRDAANARRAREAFDKATAIPAAMAKRKAALGSRGYQVWVKARESGEFSAFAPVLEEWVTLTREVCELTRPGGDVYDTALDDYERGMTGTRLREIFDVVREGVVPLIEKIYAKSGPKALEGRANPLAGEFDVDAQSALAKSVAVKLGFDLTKGRLDVSVHPFTGGCGPADVRMTTRYKSDDLLEGLSGCIHETGHSLYEMGRSAEYAGEPVSEAHSMGVHESQSLLWERMVGLSEPFSHFLLGELRSTFPGRFDDATPETLYAGYNVVKKPSVIRVESDEVTYPLHVILRTELEMDLLAGKISVNDLPKLWNAKMKEYLNVDIENDKQGVLQDVHWSGGAIGYFPTYIIGQILACQIFNAAKRSIDGLDEKIKRGEFEELLAWLRVNVHERGSECDSVDELMVKVTGKPLDAHEFVAYLVDKYTKIYDL
;
A
#
# COMPACT_ATOMS: atom_id res chain seq x y z
N MET A 1 25.00 44.45 73.53
CA MET A 1 23.99 45.44 73.97
C MET A 1 22.68 45.02 73.33
N MET A 2 21.78 44.50 74.15
CA MET A 2 20.38 44.90 74.32
C MET A 2 19.51 44.88 72.98
N SER A 3 18.38 44.28 72.90
CA SER A 3 17.32 43.94 73.85
C SER A 3 16.27 43.09 73.18
N SER A 4 15.73 42.14 73.88
CA SER A 4 14.55 41.32 73.68
C SER A 4 13.29 42.15 73.35
N HIS A 5 12.40 41.63 72.48
CA HIS A 5 10.98 41.71 72.74
C HIS A 5 10.24 40.48 72.18
N GLN A 6 9.68 39.73 73.13
CA GLN A 6 8.68 38.69 72.88
C GLN A 6 7.36 39.31 72.45
N MET A 7 6.70 38.77 71.40
CA MET A 7 5.28 38.93 71.25
C MET A 7 4.64 37.55 70.93
N THR A 8 3.86 37.15 71.90
CA THR A 8 2.96 36.02 71.95
C THR A 8 1.84 36.20 70.91
N THR A 9 1.68 35.25 70.02
CA THR A 9 0.48 35.11 69.18
C THR A 9 -0.23 33.79 69.43
N ARG A 10 -1.45 33.90 69.94
CA ARG A 10 -2.38 32.81 70.26
C ARG A 10 -2.74 32.04 69.00
N ALA A 11 -2.59 30.71 69.05
CA ALA A 11 -3.08 29.79 68.05
C ALA A 11 -4.61 29.62 68.14
N PHE A 12 -5.32 29.99 67.09
CA PHE A 12 -6.73 29.64 66.90
C PHE A 12 -6.76 28.31 66.11
N THR A 13 -6.98 27.22 66.81
CA THR A 13 -7.28 25.90 66.20
C THR A 13 -8.74 25.91 65.74
N ARG A 14 -8.97 26.08 64.43
CA ARG A 14 -10.24 25.72 63.77
C ARG A 14 -10.20 24.27 63.37
N THR A 15 -10.90 23.44 64.09
CA THR A 15 -11.22 22.05 63.73
C THR A 15 -12.27 22.05 62.61
N PHE A 16 -11.83 21.67 61.39
CA PHE A 16 -12.75 21.35 60.28
C PHE A 16 -13.14 19.85 60.36
N PRO A 17 -14.40 19.50 60.13
CA PRO A 17 -14.83 18.10 60.24
C PRO A 17 -14.27 17.27 59.06
N ARG A 18 -13.45 16.25 59.38
CA ARG A 18 -12.81 15.28 58.46
C ARG A 18 -13.79 14.39 57.66
N THR A 19 -15.09 14.53 57.84
CA THR A 19 -16.09 13.59 57.27
C THR A 19 -16.58 13.93 55.86
N THR A 20 -16.42 15.16 55.38
CA THR A 20 -16.94 15.58 54.07
C THR A 20 -16.01 15.30 52.90
N VAL A 21 -14.68 15.30 53.12
CA VAL A 21 -13.70 15.03 52.05
C VAL A 21 -13.60 13.54 51.71
N ALA A 22 -13.71 12.67 52.74
CA ALA A 22 -13.70 11.22 52.51
C ALA A 22 -14.94 10.71 51.78
N ARG A 23 -16.14 11.30 52.02
CA ARG A 23 -17.37 10.97 51.27
C ARG A 23 -17.34 11.44 49.80
N ARG A 24 -16.73 12.61 49.50
CA ARG A 24 -16.57 13.09 48.11
C ARG A 24 -15.56 12.24 47.32
N ARG A 25 -14.43 11.84 47.96
CA ARG A 25 -13.46 10.95 47.29
C ARG A 25 -13.99 9.52 47.09
N ARG A 26 -14.82 9.02 47.99
CA ARG A 26 -15.45 7.68 47.82
C ARG A 26 -16.54 7.70 46.75
N ARG A 27 -17.36 8.80 46.63
CA ARG A 27 -18.34 8.95 45.54
C ARG A 27 -17.67 9.17 44.18
N ALA A 28 -16.59 9.94 44.09
CA ALA A 28 -15.83 10.13 42.87
C ALA A 28 -15.14 8.83 42.42
N ARG A 29 -14.60 8.02 43.35
CA ARG A 29 -14.04 6.70 43.02
C ARG A 29 -15.13 5.67 42.64
N THR A 30 -16.30 5.68 43.23
CA THR A 30 -17.43 4.82 42.85
C THR A 30 -18.03 5.23 41.52
N HIS A 31 -18.17 6.52 41.20
CA HIS A 31 -18.60 6.96 39.87
C HIS A 31 -17.56 6.67 38.80
N ALA A 32 -16.25 6.86 39.06
CA ALA A 32 -15.18 6.47 38.15
C ALA A 32 -15.09 4.95 37.95
N HIS A 33 -15.36 4.15 38.98
CA HIS A 33 -15.42 2.67 38.86
C HIS A 33 -16.74 2.18 38.22
N MET A 34 -17.84 2.90 38.34
CA MET A 34 -19.09 2.59 37.65
C MET A 34 -19.02 2.98 36.18
N SER A 35 -18.49 4.17 35.82
CA SER A 35 -18.29 4.54 34.41
C SER A 35 -17.27 3.62 33.72
N ALA A 36 -16.18 3.23 34.38
CA ALA A 36 -15.20 2.30 33.82
C ALA A 36 -15.68 0.83 33.77
N ARG A 37 -16.75 0.45 34.45
CA ARG A 37 -17.43 -0.84 34.30
C ARG A 37 -18.49 -0.76 33.18
N ASP A 38 -19.24 0.33 33.07
CA ASP A 38 -20.19 0.56 32.00
C ASP A 38 -19.49 0.65 30.62
N ASP A 39 -18.32 1.30 30.54
CA ASP A 39 -17.53 1.37 29.31
C ASP A 39 -17.00 0.00 28.85
N ARG A 40 -16.59 -0.88 29.77
CA ARG A 40 -16.10 -2.22 29.41
C ARG A 40 -17.21 -3.20 29.02
N ASP A 41 -18.45 -2.93 29.37
CA ASP A 41 -19.60 -3.80 29.10
C ASP A 41 -20.48 -3.28 27.95
N SER A 42 -20.09 -2.15 27.32
CA SER A 42 -20.80 -1.57 26.20
C SER A 42 -20.76 -2.50 24.97
N ALA A 43 -21.79 -2.41 24.11
CA ALA A 43 -21.81 -3.18 22.88
C ALA A 43 -20.56 -2.90 22.01
N TYR A 44 -20.11 -1.65 21.98
CA TYR A 44 -18.92 -1.27 21.23
C TYR A 44 -17.63 -1.91 21.79
N ALA A 45 -17.44 -1.97 23.10
CA ALA A 45 -16.27 -2.62 23.68
C ALA A 45 -16.21 -4.12 23.31
N ARG A 46 -17.36 -4.82 23.34
CA ARG A 46 -17.46 -6.22 22.91
C ARG A 46 -17.21 -6.38 21.41
N LEU A 47 -17.68 -5.42 20.59
CA LEU A 47 -17.41 -5.41 19.15
C LEU A 47 -15.89 -5.34 18.91
N ARG A 48 -15.16 -4.43 19.57
CA ARG A 48 -13.70 -4.31 19.47
C ARG A 48 -12.99 -5.62 19.82
N GLU A 49 -13.41 -6.32 20.89
CA GLU A 49 -12.85 -7.63 21.24
C GLU A 49 -13.05 -8.67 20.13
N ARG A 50 -14.27 -8.72 19.54
CA ARG A 50 -14.57 -9.64 18.44
C ARG A 50 -13.79 -9.35 17.18
N LEU A 51 -13.62 -8.07 16.83
CA LEU A 51 -12.84 -7.64 15.67
C LEU A 51 -11.36 -8.02 15.84
N ARG A 52 -10.80 -7.81 17.02
CA ARG A 52 -9.42 -8.20 17.35
C ARG A 52 -9.22 -9.72 17.29
N GLU A 53 -10.17 -10.52 17.80
CA GLU A 53 -10.10 -11.98 17.68
C GLU A 53 -10.06 -12.45 16.21
N ILE A 54 -10.84 -11.81 15.32
CA ILE A 54 -10.81 -12.09 13.89
C ILE A 54 -9.47 -11.65 13.28
N ALA A 55 -8.96 -10.49 13.66
CA ALA A 55 -7.69 -9.96 13.19
C ALA A 55 -6.50 -10.83 13.63
N ASP A 56 -6.51 -11.37 14.85
CA ASP A 56 -5.48 -12.30 15.34
C ASP A 56 -5.41 -13.57 14.46
N LEU A 57 -6.56 -14.10 14.04
CA LEU A 57 -6.58 -15.25 13.12
C LEU A 57 -6.08 -14.87 11.72
N ARG A 58 -6.44 -13.68 11.20
CA ARG A 58 -5.91 -13.16 9.93
C ARG A 58 -4.40 -12.92 10.00
N SER A 59 -3.89 -12.48 11.15
CA SER A 59 -2.46 -12.32 11.39
C SER A 59 -1.70 -13.65 11.28
N LEU A 60 -2.27 -14.75 11.80
CA LEU A 60 -1.72 -16.09 11.63
C LEU A 60 -1.80 -16.56 10.17
N GLU A 61 -2.87 -16.22 9.44
CA GLU A 61 -2.99 -16.48 8.01
C GLU A 61 -1.91 -15.75 7.21
N GLY A 62 -1.68 -14.47 7.49
CA GLY A 62 -0.61 -13.67 6.87
C GLY A 62 0.78 -14.23 7.16
N LEU A 63 1.05 -14.65 8.41
CA LEU A 63 2.31 -15.28 8.79
C LEU A 63 2.52 -16.60 8.05
N ALA A 64 1.49 -17.43 7.96
CA ALA A 64 1.56 -18.71 7.25
C ALA A 64 1.78 -18.52 5.74
N GLY A 65 1.19 -17.47 5.15
CA GLY A 65 1.44 -17.07 3.75
C GLY A 65 2.88 -16.59 3.52
N TRP A 66 3.40 -15.77 4.44
CA TRP A 66 4.81 -15.38 4.37
C TRP A 66 5.75 -16.61 4.46
N ASP A 67 5.50 -17.49 5.43
CA ASP A 67 6.30 -18.71 5.62
C ASP A 67 6.26 -19.64 4.39
N GLU A 68 5.12 -19.73 3.71
CA GLU A 68 4.96 -20.50 2.48
C GLU A 68 5.90 -20.03 1.36
N LEU A 69 6.07 -18.72 1.22
CA LEU A 69 6.88 -18.12 0.17
C LEU A 69 8.38 -18.04 0.50
N VAL A 70 8.76 -18.11 1.79
CA VAL A 70 10.13 -17.81 2.24
C VAL A 70 10.82 -19.00 2.89
N MET A 71 10.10 -19.79 3.70
CA MET A 71 10.71 -20.79 4.59
C MET A 71 10.16 -22.21 4.41
N MET A 72 8.96 -22.37 3.83
CA MET A 72 8.33 -23.69 3.73
C MET A 72 9.16 -24.66 2.91
N PRO A 73 9.31 -25.93 3.32
CA PRO A 73 9.92 -26.96 2.50
C PRO A 73 9.25 -27.11 1.13
N SER A 74 10.03 -27.31 0.07
CA SER A 74 9.60 -27.31 -1.33
C SER A 74 8.91 -28.61 -1.81
N GLY A 75 8.64 -29.56 -0.92
CA GLY A 75 8.01 -30.85 -1.29
C GLY A 75 6.50 -30.74 -1.47
N ASP A 76 5.93 -31.54 -2.40
CA ASP A 76 4.49 -31.56 -2.69
C ASP A 76 3.62 -31.88 -1.45
N ASP A 77 4.11 -32.76 -0.56
CA ASP A 77 3.43 -33.09 0.70
C ASP A 77 3.36 -31.86 1.65
N ALA A 78 4.40 -31.02 1.69
CA ALA A 78 4.41 -29.80 2.48
C ALA A 78 3.37 -28.80 1.95
N ALA A 79 3.33 -28.59 0.62
CA ALA A 79 2.35 -27.71 -0.02
C ALA A 79 0.92 -28.20 0.21
N THR A 80 0.65 -29.50 0.06
CA THR A 80 -0.67 -30.10 0.32
C THR A 80 -1.10 -29.94 1.79
N THR A 81 -0.17 -30.15 2.72
CA THR A 81 -0.44 -30.00 4.16
C THR A 81 -0.73 -28.55 4.52
N ARG A 82 0.07 -27.60 3.97
CA ARG A 82 -0.14 -26.16 4.17
C ARG A 82 -1.49 -25.71 3.61
N ALA A 83 -1.83 -26.07 2.38
CA ALA A 83 -3.11 -25.72 1.75
C ALA A 83 -4.31 -26.17 2.59
N ARG A 84 -4.27 -27.39 3.16
CA ARG A 84 -5.32 -27.89 4.05
C ARG A 84 -5.42 -27.09 5.34
N ALA A 85 -4.30 -26.73 5.97
CA ALA A 85 -4.27 -25.93 7.19
C ALA A 85 -4.81 -24.52 6.93
N MET A 86 -4.40 -23.88 5.83
CA MET A 86 -4.88 -22.55 5.41
C MET A 86 -6.39 -22.57 5.12
N ALA A 87 -6.89 -23.60 4.43
CA ALA A 87 -8.33 -23.72 4.19
C ALA A 87 -9.14 -23.87 5.49
N SER A 88 -8.61 -24.58 6.49
CA SER A 88 -9.24 -24.70 7.81
C SER A 88 -9.25 -23.37 8.56
N LEU A 89 -8.13 -22.62 8.51
CA LEU A 89 -8.02 -21.29 9.13
C LEU A 89 -8.96 -20.27 8.47
N ALA A 90 -8.97 -20.22 7.15
CA ALA A 90 -9.87 -19.36 6.38
C ALA A 90 -11.35 -19.65 6.68
N GLY A 91 -11.72 -20.95 6.85
CA GLY A 91 -13.05 -21.37 7.29
C GLY A 91 -13.41 -20.83 8.66
N ALA A 92 -12.50 -20.90 9.63
CA ALA A 92 -12.71 -20.40 10.98
C ALA A 92 -12.83 -18.86 11.02
N ILE A 93 -12.02 -18.15 10.22
CA ILE A 93 -12.12 -16.70 10.05
C ILE A 93 -13.48 -16.32 9.48
N HIS A 94 -13.89 -16.97 8.40
CA HIS A 94 -15.19 -16.71 7.75
C HIS A 94 -16.36 -16.94 8.70
N GLU A 95 -16.38 -18.07 9.43
CA GLU A 95 -17.44 -18.38 10.41
C GLU A 95 -17.57 -17.29 11.47
N LYS A 96 -16.43 -16.79 12.01
CA LYS A 96 -16.45 -15.72 13.00
C LYS A 96 -16.90 -14.38 12.39
N ALA A 97 -16.41 -14.04 11.19
CA ALA A 97 -16.69 -12.79 10.50
C ALA A 97 -18.15 -12.69 10.00
N THR A 98 -18.85 -13.82 9.83
CA THR A 98 -20.25 -13.87 9.35
C THR A 98 -21.22 -14.39 10.40
N SER A 99 -20.78 -14.53 11.67
CA SER A 99 -21.64 -15.10 12.72
C SER A 99 -22.85 -14.21 13.03
N ALA A 100 -24.02 -14.83 13.24
CA ALA A 100 -25.23 -14.11 13.63
C ALA A 100 -25.01 -13.23 14.89
N SER A 101 -24.21 -13.74 15.85
CA SER A 101 -23.88 -12.99 17.07
C SER A 101 -23.06 -11.72 16.82
N LEU A 102 -22.26 -11.67 15.74
CA LEU A 102 -21.57 -10.45 15.32
C LEU A 102 -22.57 -9.46 14.70
N GLY A 103 -23.52 -9.95 13.88
CA GLY A 103 -24.59 -9.12 13.32
C GLY A 103 -25.43 -8.46 14.40
N GLU A 104 -25.94 -9.25 15.38
CA GLU A 104 -26.68 -8.74 16.54
C GLU A 104 -25.89 -7.72 17.36
N LEU A 105 -24.58 -7.93 17.48
CA LEU A 105 -23.71 -7.00 18.21
C LEU A 105 -23.55 -5.67 17.44
N LEU A 106 -23.41 -5.72 16.11
CA LEU A 106 -23.35 -4.53 15.26
C LEU A 106 -24.66 -3.73 15.32
N GLU A 107 -25.83 -4.40 15.27
CA GLU A 107 -27.14 -3.76 15.44
C GLU A 107 -27.24 -3.03 16.79
N ARG A 108 -26.79 -3.67 17.87
CA ARG A 108 -26.77 -3.04 19.19
C ARG A 108 -25.83 -1.84 19.28
N VAL A 109 -24.68 -1.90 18.63
CA VAL A 109 -23.73 -0.77 18.56
C VAL A 109 -24.37 0.42 17.83
N GLU A 110 -25.14 0.18 16.77
CA GLU A 110 -25.88 1.21 16.04
C GLU A 110 -27.01 1.81 16.89
N GLU A 111 -27.74 0.99 17.67
CA GLU A 111 -28.81 1.43 18.58
C GLU A 111 -28.26 2.23 19.77
N GLU A 112 -27.16 1.79 20.39
CA GLU A 112 -26.54 2.46 21.53
C GLU A 112 -25.81 3.74 21.12
N GLY A 113 -25.37 3.82 19.86
CA GLY A 113 -24.52 4.89 19.32
C GLY A 113 -23.06 4.78 19.76
N VAL A 114 -22.16 5.37 19.00
CA VAL A 114 -20.72 5.41 19.28
C VAL A 114 -20.26 6.85 19.25
N GLU A 115 -19.20 7.17 19.97
CA GLU A 115 -18.57 8.48 19.95
C GLU A 115 -18.14 8.85 18.51
N GLU A 116 -18.35 10.11 18.12
CA GLU A 116 -17.92 10.60 16.81
C GLU A 116 -16.40 10.47 16.61
N GLY A 117 -15.96 10.41 15.36
CA GLY A 117 -14.56 10.28 15.01
C GLY A 117 -14.16 8.84 14.70
N ARG A 118 -13.02 8.37 15.22
CA ARG A 118 -12.45 7.06 14.89
C ARG A 118 -13.32 5.89 15.34
N ASP A 119 -13.97 5.99 16.50
CA ASP A 119 -14.85 4.92 16.98
C ASP A 119 -16.06 4.74 16.07
N ALA A 120 -16.70 5.83 15.65
CA ALA A 120 -17.79 5.78 14.67
C ALA A 120 -17.30 5.23 13.30
N ALA A 121 -16.10 5.63 12.84
CA ALA A 121 -15.50 5.08 11.64
C ALA A 121 -15.24 3.56 11.78
N ASN A 122 -14.70 3.12 12.93
CA ASN A 122 -14.45 1.70 13.21
C ASN A 122 -15.73 0.86 13.15
N ALA A 123 -16.81 1.34 13.77
CA ALA A 123 -18.11 0.67 13.73
C ALA A 123 -18.67 0.60 12.30
N ARG A 124 -18.58 1.69 11.52
CA ARG A 124 -18.99 1.70 10.09
C ARG A 124 -18.18 0.69 9.27
N ARG A 125 -16.84 0.67 9.40
CA ARG A 125 -15.99 -0.28 8.68
C ARG A 125 -16.28 -1.73 9.05
N ALA A 126 -16.56 -1.99 10.32
CA ALA A 126 -16.95 -3.31 10.77
C ALA A 126 -18.29 -3.75 10.16
N ARG A 127 -19.30 -2.85 10.09
CA ARG A 127 -20.59 -3.09 9.45
C ARG A 127 -20.41 -3.36 7.95
N GLU A 128 -19.69 -2.52 7.22
CA GLU A 128 -19.41 -2.71 5.80
C GLU A 128 -18.75 -4.07 5.51
N ALA A 129 -17.75 -4.45 6.31
CA ALA A 129 -17.07 -5.74 6.16
C ALA A 129 -18.00 -6.93 6.43
N PHE A 130 -18.86 -6.84 7.46
CA PHE A 130 -19.85 -7.85 7.81
C PHE A 130 -20.89 -8.01 6.71
N ASP A 131 -21.49 -6.90 6.25
CA ASP A 131 -22.53 -6.91 5.23
C ASP A 131 -22.01 -7.50 3.91
N LYS A 132 -20.80 -7.13 3.51
CA LYS A 132 -20.14 -7.66 2.33
C LYS A 132 -19.85 -9.17 2.45
N ALA A 133 -19.32 -9.61 3.60
CA ALA A 133 -18.99 -11.01 3.82
C ALA A 133 -20.26 -11.90 3.85
N THR A 134 -21.38 -11.39 4.40
CA THR A 134 -22.65 -12.11 4.49
C THR A 134 -23.48 -12.07 3.21
N ALA A 135 -23.29 -11.08 2.33
CA ALA A 135 -23.96 -10.99 1.04
C ALA A 135 -23.56 -12.11 0.06
N ILE A 136 -22.36 -12.70 0.22
CA ILE A 136 -21.82 -13.71 -0.70
C ILE A 136 -22.17 -15.11 -0.19
N PRO A 137 -22.99 -15.90 -0.94
CA PRO A 137 -23.33 -17.26 -0.55
C PRO A 137 -22.10 -18.17 -0.48
N ALA A 138 -22.06 -19.11 0.48
CA ALA A 138 -20.93 -20.02 0.66
C ALA A 138 -20.59 -20.84 -0.61
N ALA A 139 -21.58 -21.18 -1.44
CA ALA A 139 -21.36 -21.85 -2.73
C ALA A 139 -20.56 -20.96 -3.71
N MET A 140 -20.83 -19.67 -3.72
CA MET A 140 -20.13 -18.71 -4.58
C MET A 140 -18.71 -18.45 -4.07
N ALA A 141 -18.50 -18.34 -2.76
CA ALA A 141 -17.18 -18.25 -2.16
C ALA A 141 -16.30 -19.49 -2.51
N LYS A 142 -16.85 -20.69 -2.48
CA LYS A 142 -16.18 -21.92 -2.91
C LYS A 142 -15.86 -21.90 -4.41
N ARG A 143 -16.80 -21.43 -5.26
CA ARG A 143 -16.58 -21.28 -6.71
C ARG A 143 -15.44 -20.31 -6.98
N LYS A 144 -15.39 -19.16 -6.29
CA LYS A 144 -14.32 -18.16 -6.39
C LYS A 144 -12.96 -18.76 -6.05
N ALA A 145 -12.84 -19.47 -4.94
CA ALA A 145 -11.61 -20.12 -4.50
C ALA A 145 -11.13 -21.20 -5.50
N ALA A 146 -12.02 -22.04 -6.00
CA ALA A 146 -11.70 -23.07 -6.98
C ALA A 146 -11.25 -22.46 -8.33
N LEU A 147 -11.91 -21.38 -8.75
CA LEU A 147 -11.58 -20.66 -9.97
C LEU A 147 -10.20 -19.98 -9.86
N GLY A 148 -9.86 -19.39 -8.70
CA GLY A 148 -8.54 -18.79 -8.44
C GLY A 148 -7.40 -19.80 -8.59
N SER A 149 -7.51 -20.96 -7.94
CA SER A 149 -6.51 -22.01 -8.04
C SER A 149 -6.33 -22.53 -9.48
N ARG A 150 -7.45 -22.82 -10.17
CA ARG A 150 -7.43 -23.27 -11.57
C ARG A 150 -6.92 -22.17 -12.50
N GLY A 151 -7.35 -20.94 -12.28
CA GLY A 151 -7.03 -19.79 -13.10
C GLY A 151 -5.54 -19.52 -13.18
N TYR A 152 -4.86 -19.56 -12.04
CA TYR A 152 -3.41 -19.40 -11.99
C TYR A 152 -2.66 -20.47 -12.80
N GLN A 153 -3.03 -21.74 -12.64
CA GLN A 153 -2.37 -22.85 -13.35
C GLN A 153 -2.60 -22.76 -14.87
N VAL A 154 -3.81 -22.37 -15.29
CA VAL A 154 -4.11 -22.20 -16.73
C VAL A 154 -3.36 -21.00 -17.29
N TRP A 155 -3.30 -19.88 -16.55
CA TRP A 155 -2.55 -18.70 -16.95
C TRP A 155 -1.05 -18.98 -17.11
N VAL A 156 -0.42 -19.69 -16.17
CA VAL A 156 1.01 -20.07 -16.29
C VAL A 156 1.26 -20.80 -17.61
N LYS A 157 0.45 -21.81 -17.95
CA LYS A 157 0.60 -22.58 -19.19
C LYS A 157 0.34 -21.74 -20.44
N ALA A 158 -0.72 -20.89 -20.41
CA ALA A 158 -1.03 -19.98 -21.51
C ALA A 158 0.09 -18.97 -21.75
N ARG A 159 0.69 -18.46 -20.65
CA ARG A 159 1.85 -17.57 -20.72
C ARG A 159 3.07 -18.28 -21.28
N GLU A 160 3.35 -19.51 -20.86
CA GLU A 160 4.47 -20.31 -21.39
C GLU A 160 4.33 -20.58 -22.88
N SER A 161 3.13 -20.93 -23.36
CA SER A 161 2.87 -21.15 -24.79
C SER A 161 2.76 -19.85 -25.61
N GLY A 162 2.36 -18.74 -24.97
CA GLY A 162 2.05 -17.47 -25.64
C GLY A 162 0.68 -17.48 -26.30
N GLU A 163 -0.24 -18.33 -25.86
CA GLU A 163 -1.59 -18.48 -26.45
C GLU A 163 -2.67 -18.01 -25.47
N PHE A 164 -3.16 -16.79 -25.66
CA PHE A 164 -4.24 -16.22 -24.84
C PHE A 164 -5.53 -17.04 -24.92
N SER A 165 -5.81 -17.67 -26.06
CA SER A 165 -7.00 -18.50 -26.26
C SER A 165 -7.14 -19.64 -25.24
N ALA A 166 -6.03 -20.13 -24.67
CA ALA A 166 -6.07 -21.13 -23.62
C ALA A 166 -6.53 -20.55 -22.25
N PHE A 167 -6.30 -19.27 -22.00
CA PHE A 167 -6.73 -18.58 -20.78
C PHE A 167 -8.11 -17.90 -20.91
N ALA A 168 -8.52 -17.53 -22.10
CA ALA A 168 -9.76 -16.78 -22.35
C ALA A 168 -11.02 -17.39 -21.67
N PRO A 169 -11.28 -18.72 -21.69
CA PRO A 169 -12.44 -19.29 -21.01
C PRO A 169 -12.44 -19.08 -19.48
N VAL A 170 -11.28 -19.08 -18.86
CA VAL A 170 -11.14 -18.83 -17.42
C VAL A 170 -11.40 -17.36 -17.10
N LEU A 171 -10.92 -16.45 -17.93
CA LEU A 171 -11.20 -15.02 -17.77
C LEU A 171 -12.68 -14.70 -17.98
N GLU A 172 -13.36 -15.35 -18.94
CA GLU A 172 -14.81 -15.23 -19.13
C GLU A 172 -15.60 -15.64 -17.89
N GLU A 173 -15.17 -16.74 -17.24
CA GLU A 173 -15.77 -17.19 -15.99
C GLU A 173 -15.52 -16.19 -14.84
N TRP A 174 -14.35 -15.57 -14.77
CA TRP A 174 -14.04 -14.50 -13.80
C TRP A 174 -14.91 -13.26 -14.03
N VAL A 175 -15.06 -12.81 -15.27
CA VAL A 175 -15.92 -11.66 -15.62
C VAL A 175 -17.37 -11.93 -15.20
N THR A 176 -17.88 -13.13 -15.46
CA THR A 176 -19.23 -13.54 -15.07
C THR A 176 -19.37 -13.55 -13.54
N LEU A 177 -18.44 -14.20 -12.85
CA LEU A 177 -18.46 -14.29 -11.39
C LEU A 177 -18.33 -12.91 -10.72
N THR A 178 -17.49 -12.04 -11.25
CA THR A 178 -17.35 -10.66 -10.75
C THR A 178 -18.69 -9.90 -10.86
N ARG A 179 -19.38 -9.99 -11.98
CA ARG A 179 -20.71 -9.37 -12.15
C ARG A 179 -21.74 -9.93 -11.16
N GLU A 180 -21.76 -11.26 -10.98
CA GLU A 180 -22.63 -11.92 -10.00
C GLU A 180 -22.37 -11.44 -8.56
N VAL A 181 -21.09 -11.32 -8.16
CA VAL A 181 -20.69 -10.82 -6.85
C VAL A 181 -21.06 -9.35 -6.67
N CYS A 182 -20.80 -8.51 -7.66
CA CYS A 182 -21.14 -7.09 -7.60
C CYS A 182 -22.64 -6.86 -7.43
N GLU A 183 -23.49 -7.62 -8.14
CA GLU A 183 -24.94 -7.53 -8.00
C GLU A 183 -25.41 -7.95 -6.60
N LEU A 184 -24.76 -8.93 -5.96
CA LEU A 184 -25.09 -9.35 -4.59
C LEU A 184 -24.65 -8.34 -3.53
N THR A 185 -23.46 -7.74 -3.71
CA THR A 185 -22.89 -6.83 -2.72
C THR A 185 -23.41 -5.40 -2.83
N ARG A 186 -23.80 -4.97 -4.05
CA ARG A 186 -24.38 -3.64 -4.33
C ARG A 186 -25.43 -3.75 -5.44
N PRO A 187 -26.65 -4.22 -5.13
CA PRO A 187 -27.72 -4.41 -6.12
C PRO A 187 -28.04 -3.14 -6.91
N GLY A 188 -28.01 -3.23 -8.25
CA GLY A 188 -28.28 -2.11 -9.15
C GLY A 188 -27.17 -1.05 -9.22
N GLY A 189 -26.01 -1.27 -8.57
CA GLY A 189 -24.83 -0.42 -8.69
C GLY A 189 -24.10 -0.60 -10.01
N ASP A 190 -23.20 0.36 -10.35
CA ASP A 190 -22.26 0.13 -11.45
C ASP A 190 -21.31 -1.03 -11.10
N VAL A 191 -21.15 -1.95 -12.04
CA VAL A 191 -20.39 -3.18 -11.81
C VAL A 191 -18.90 -2.88 -11.61
N TYR A 192 -18.34 -1.95 -12.40
CA TYR A 192 -16.93 -1.61 -12.27
C TYR A 192 -16.66 -0.83 -11.00
N ASP A 193 -17.51 0.14 -10.64
CA ASP A 193 -17.40 0.90 -9.38
C ASP A 193 -17.48 -0.03 -8.17
N THR A 194 -18.34 -1.06 -8.24
CA THR A 194 -18.47 -2.03 -7.16
C THR A 194 -17.24 -2.93 -7.03
N ALA A 195 -16.65 -3.38 -8.14
CA ALA A 195 -15.43 -4.17 -8.13
C ALA A 195 -14.21 -3.33 -7.69
N LEU A 196 -14.16 -2.08 -8.09
CA LEU A 196 -13.12 -1.11 -7.71
C LEU A 196 -13.13 -0.80 -6.21
N ASP A 197 -14.31 -0.71 -5.60
CA ASP A 197 -14.48 -0.40 -4.18
C ASP A 197 -13.83 -1.44 -3.24
N ASP A 198 -13.54 -2.65 -3.73
CA ASP A 198 -12.78 -3.67 -3.01
C ASP A 198 -11.32 -3.24 -2.76
N TYR A 199 -10.80 -2.37 -3.61
CA TYR A 199 -9.41 -1.92 -3.58
C TYR A 199 -9.27 -0.42 -3.31
N GLU A 200 -10.17 0.38 -3.87
CA GLU A 200 -10.14 1.84 -3.80
C GLU A 200 -11.50 2.37 -3.31
N ARG A 201 -11.70 2.37 -2.01
CA ARG A 201 -12.94 2.79 -1.36
C ARG A 201 -13.41 4.15 -1.83
N GLY A 202 -14.68 4.21 -2.29
CA GLY A 202 -15.34 5.43 -2.73
C GLY A 202 -14.85 5.98 -4.07
N MET A 203 -13.90 5.31 -4.75
CA MET A 203 -13.49 5.67 -6.09
C MET A 203 -14.50 5.17 -7.13
N THR A 204 -14.65 5.92 -8.22
CA THR A 204 -15.55 5.55 -9.33
C THR A 204 -14.82 5.52 -10.66
N GLY A 205 -15.31 4.72 -11.61
CA GLY A 205 -14.80 4.70 -12.99
C GLY A 205 -14.88 6.05 -13.69
N THR A 206 -15.87 6.88 -13.35
CA THR A 206 -15.96 8.25 -13.87
C THR A 206 -14.80 9.10 -13.37
N ARG A 207 -14.53 9.07 -12.06
CA ARG A 207 -13.40 9.81 -11.47
C ARG A 207 -12.06 9.32 -11.98
N LEU A 208 -11.91 8.00 -12.19
CA LEU A 208 -10.69 7.43 -12.79
C LEU A 208 -10.45 7.94 -14.21
N ARG A 209 -11.49 8.05 -15.04
CA ARG A 209 -11.34 8.58 -16.41
C ARG A 209 -10.84 10.02 -16.41
N GLU A 210 -11.38 10.88 -15.54
CA GLU A 210 -10.89 12.26 -15.37
C GLU A 210 -9.39 12.29 -15.00
N ILE A 211 -8.98 11.45 -14.06
CA ILE A 211 -7.57 11.31 -13.65
C ILE A 211 -6.71 10.82 -14.82
N PHE A 212 -7.17 9.82 -15.55
CA PHE A 212 -6.44 9.23 -16.67
C PHE A 212 -6.27 10.20 -17.84
N ASP A 213 -7.28 11.01 -18.12
CA ASP A 213 -7.20 12.02 -19.18
C ASP A 213 -6.07 13.03 -18.85
N VAL A 214 -6.02 13.54 -17.62
CA VAL A 214 -4.96 14.45 -17.16
C VAL A 214 -3.57 13.80 -17.29
N VAL A 215 -3.43 12.55 -16.85
CA VAL A 215 -2.15 11.85 -16.90
C VAL A 215 -1.73 11.58 -18.35
N ARG A 216 -2.64 11.10 -19.18
CA ARG A 216 -2.36 10.79 -20.59
C ARG A 216 -1.97 12.04 -21.39
N GLU A 217 -2.72 13.12 -21.22
CA GLU A 217 -2.43 14.40 -21.90
C GLU A 217 -1.08 14.99 -21.51
N GLY A 218 -0.61 14.76 -20.28
CA GLY A 218 0.70 15.24 -19.83
C GLY A 218 1.85 14.29 -20.15
N VAL A 219 1.67 12.98 -19.99
CA VAL A 219 2.75 11.99 -20.05
C VAL A 219 3.06 11.53 -21.48
N VAL A 220 2.05 11.35 -22.35
CA VAL A 220 2.31 10.91 -23.74
C VAL A 220 3.22 11.88 -24.49
N PRO A 221 2.99 13.21 -24.50
CA PRO A 221 3.91 14.14 -25.13
C PRO A 221 5.31 14.18 -24.49
N LEU A 222 5.40 13.93 -23.19
CA LEU A 222 6.69 13.84 -22.49
C LEU A 222 7.50 12.63 -22.98
N ILE A 223 6.87 11.46 -23.10
CA ILE A 223 7.51 10.24 -23.62
C ILE A 223 8.02 10.46 -25.05
N GLU A 224 7.23 11.08 -25.92
CA GLU A 224 7.63 11.38 -27.31
C GLU A 224 8.91 12.24 -27.34
N LYS A 225 8.98 13.30 -26.53
CA LYS A 225 10.17 14.15 -26.41
C LYS A 225 11.37 13.38 -25.89
N ILE A 226 11.19 12.57 -24.83
CA ILE A 226 12.27 11.73 -24.26
C ILE A 226 12.75 10.72 -25.31
N TYR A 227 11.83 10.07 -26.03
CA TYR A 227 12.18 9.08 -27.06
C TYR A 227 12.92 9.69 -28.27
N ALA A 228 12.79 10.99 -28.52
CA ALA A 228 13.58 11.70 -29.51
C ALA A 228 15.03 11.96 -29.05
N LYS A 229 15.33 11.82 -27.75
CA LYS A 229 16.69 12.00 -27.19
C LYS A 229 17.46 10.68 -27.12
N SER A 230 18.80 10.77 -27.05
CA SER A 230 19.70 9.61 -26.95
C SER A 230 19.77 9.02 -25.54
N GLY A 231 19.51 9.80 -24.53
CA GLY A 231 19.58 9.43 -23.12
C GLY A 231 19.63 10.64 -22.19
N PRO A 232 19.75 10.43 -20.86
CA PRO A 232 19.91 11.51 -19.90
C PRO A 232 21.19 12.31 -20.14
N LYS A 233 21.09 13.64 -20.09
CA LYS A 233 22.21 14.56 -20.35
C LYS A 233 23.45 14.27 -19.51
N ALA A 234 23.29 13.97 -18.24
CA ALA A 234 24.41 13.69 -17.35
C ALA A 234 25.20 12.41 -17.72
N LEU A 235 24.60 11.51 -18.52
CA LEU A 235 25.24 10.29 -19.02
C LEU A 235 25.76 10.42 -20.45
N GLU A 236 25.61 11.56 -21.11
CA GLU A 236 26.13 11.74 -22.46
C GLU A 236 27.67 11.54 -22.50
N GLY A 237 28.09 10.52 -23.27
CA GLY A 237 29.50 10.14 -23.39
C GLY A 237 30.12 9.50 -22.14
N ARG A 238 29.31 9.13 -21.13
CA ARG A 238 29.75 8.47 -19.89
C ARG A 238 29.04 7.12 -19.72
N ALA A 239 29.70 6.16 -19.07
CA ALA A 239 29.08 4.91 -18.67
C ALA A 239 28.08 5.14 -17.53
N ASN A 240 26.97 4.37 -17.53
CA ASN A 240 26.08 4.34 -16.39
C ASN A 240 26.82 3.70 -15.20
N PRO A 241 27.01 4.37 -14.05
CA PRO A 241 27.74 3.83 -12.90
C PRO A 241 27.06 2.62 -12.26
N LEU A 242 25.76 2.42 -12.53
CA LEU A 242 24.96 1.31 -12.01
C LEU A 242 24.97 0.06 -12.91
N ALA A 243 25.65 0.12 -14.07
CA ALA A 243 25.78 -1.03 -14.97
C ALA A 243 26.91 -1.96 -14.55
N GLY A 244 26.74 -3.26 -14.78
CA GLY A 244 27.74 -4.31 -14.58
C GLY A 244 27.42 -5.22 -13.40
N GLU A 245 28.39 -6.08 -13.05
CA GLU A 245 28.23 -7.10 -12.02
C GLU A 245 28.47 -6.54 -10.61
N PHE A 246 27.64 -6.95 -9.67
CA PHE A 246 27.70 -6.58 -8.25
C PHE A 246 27.54 -7.84 -7.38
N ASP A 247 28.36 -7.96 -6.36
CA ASP A 247 28.28 -9.06 -5.39
C ASP A 247 26.94 -9.03 -4.65
N VAL A 248 26.23 -10.18 -4.63
CA VAL A 248 24.87 -10.29 -4.08
C VAL A 248 24.83 -10.10 -2.56
N ASP A 249 25.86 -10.57 -1.84
CA ASP A 249 25.91 -10.40 -0.38
C ASP A 249 26.15 -8.92 -0.02
N ALA A 250 26.97 -8.22 -0.81
CA ALA A 250 27.17 -6.79 -0.66
C ALA A 250 25.88 -5.99 -1.00
N GLN A 251 25.14 -6.39 -2.05
CA GLN A 251 23.82 -5.79 -2.36
C GLN A 251 22.86 -5.97 -1.19
N SER A 252 22.80 -7.16 -0.59
CA SER A 252 21.94 -7.47 0.55
C SER A 252 22.31 -6.62 1.78
N ALA A 253 23.61 -6.44 2.06
CA ALA A 253 24.08 -5.60 3.14
C ALA A 253 23.72 -4.13 2.93
N LEU A 254 23.87 -3.62 1.69
CA LEU A 254 23.48 -2.27 1.28
C LEU A 254 21.99 -2.04 1.47
N ALA A 255 21.15 -2.92 0.91
CA ALA A 255 19.70 -2.82 0.98
C ALA A 255 19.21 -2.78 2.44
N LYS A 256 19.75 -3.66 3.29
CA LYS A 256 19.44 -3.68 4.72
C LYS A 256 19.89 -2.40 5.43
N SER A 257 21.10 -1.89 5.12
CA SER A 257 21.60 -0.63 5.68
C SER A 257 20.70 0.54 5.32
N VAL A 258 20.29 0.65 4.04
CA VAL A 258 19.38 1.70 3.56
C VAL A 258 18.03 1.58 4.25
N ALA A 259 17.41 0.39 4.30
CA ALA A 259 16.13 0.19 4.97
C ALA A 259 16.13 0.65 6.43
N VAL A 260 17.18 0.30 7.19
CA VAL A 260 17.33 0.72 8.59
C VAL A 260 17.46 2.24 8.71
N LYS A 261 18.21 2.88 7.81
CA LYS A 261 18.35 4.34 7.80
C LYS A 261 17.06 5.05 7.44
N LEU A 262 16.22 4.46 6.58
CA LEU A 262 14.87 4.97 6.29
C LEU A 262 13.92 4.83 7.49
N GLY A 263 14.28 4.05 8.51
CA GLY A 263 13.52 3.89 9.74
C GLY A 263 12.93 2.51 9.99
N PHE A 264 13.30 1.48 9.18
CA PHE A 264 12.87 0.10 9.40
C PHE A 264 13.44 -0.45 10.70
N ASP A 265 12.57 -0.81 11.63
CA ASP A 265 12.92 -1.30 12.96
C ASP A 265 13.07 -2.83 12.97
N LEU A 266 14.32 -3.31 12.98
CA LEU A 266 14.63 -4.74 13.02
C LEU A 266 14.16 -5.46 14.28
N THR A 267 13.71 -4.75 15.32
CA THR A 267 13.07 -5.36 16.48
C THR A 267 11.59 -5.65 16.28
N LYS A 268 10.99 -5.06 15.23
CA LYS A 268 9.59 -5.21 14.84
C LYS A 268 9.42 -5.83 13.46
N GLY A 269 10.52 -6.12 12.78
CA GLY A 269 10.44 -6.65 11.44
C GLY A 269 11.68 -7.39 10.98
N ARG A 270 11.60 -8.00 9.80
CA ARG A 270 12.72 -8.70 9.16
C ARG A 270 12.70 -8.53 7.65
N LEU A 271 13.88 -8.64 7.04
CA LEU A 271 14.08 -8.63 5.59
C LEU A 271 14.64 -9.99 5.16
N ASP A 272 13.96 -10.62 4.22
CA ASP A 272 14.31 -11.93 3.65
C ASP A 272 14.37 -11.85 2.11
N VAL A 273 14.62 -13.00 1.47
CA VAL A 273 14.65 -13.12 0.01
C VAL A 273 13.47 -13.97 -0.47
N SER A 274 12.80 -13.52 -1.53
CA SER A 274 11.75 -14.26 -2.21
C SER A 274 11.79 -14.05 -3.72
N VAL A 275 11.02 -14.84 -4.47
CA VAL A 275 10.95 -14.74 -5.94
C VAL A 275 10.35 -13.40 -6.37
N HIS A 276 9.34 -12.93 -5.65
CA HIS A 276 8.72 -11.61 -5.84
C HIS A 276 8.80 -10.85 -4.51
N PRO A 277 9.36 -9.62 -4.48
CA PRO A 277 9.30 -8.77 -3.29
C PRO A 277 7.87 -8.59 -2.79
N PHE A 278 7.66 -8.61 -1.48
CA PHE A 278 6.39 -8.32 -0.85
C PHE A 278 6.57 -7.99 0.63
N THR A 279 5.58 -7.31 1.20
CA THR A 279 5.46 -7.02 2.64
C THR A 279 4.24 -7.74 3.21
N GLY A 280 4.40 -8.34 4.40
CA GLY A 280 3.35 -9.01 5.15
C GLY A 280 3.70 -9.09 6.64
N GLY A 281 3.18 -10.08 7.35
CA GLY A 281 3.45 -10.31 8.77
C GLY A 281 2.20 -10.45 9.62
N CYS A 282 2.35 -10.25 10.95
CA CYS A 282 1.25 -10.38 11.91
C CYS A 282 0.66 -9.04 12.38
N GLY A 283 1.16 -7.91 11.87
CA GLY A 283 0.72 -6.57 12.25
C GLY A 283 1.86 -5.63 12.64
N PRO A 284 1.59 -4.47 13.25
CA PRO A 284 2.57 -3.38 13.42
C PRO A 284 3.86 -3.74 14.19
N ALA A 285 3.82 -4.81 14.98
CA ALA A 285 4.97 -5.27 15.78
C ALA A 285 5.68 -6.51 15.20
N ASP A 286 5.19 -7.08 14.09
CA ASP A 286 5.82 -8.19 13.37
C ASP A 286 5.59 -8.00 11.87
N VAL A 287 6.36 -7.09 11.26
CA VAL A 287 6.29 -6.76 9.82
C VAL A 287 7.42 -7.47 9.09
N ARG A 288 7.09 -8.18 8.01
CA ARG A 288 8.03 -9.00 7.26
C ARG A 288 8.06 -8.57 5.82
N MET A 289 9.20 -8.12 5.33
CA MET A 289 9.39 -7.76 3.94
C MET A 289 10.42 -8.66 3.28
N THR A 290 10.33 -8.76 1.96
CA THR A 290 11.28 -9.52 1.14
C THR A 290 11.76 -8.68 -0.03
N THR A 291 12.94 -9.05 -0.56
CA THR A 291 13.42 -8.51 -1.83
C THR A 291 14.09 -9.64 -2.62
N ARG A 292 14.59 -9.35 -3.80
CA ARG A 292 15.41 -10.28 -4.58
C ARG A 292 16.61 -9.57 -5.16
N TYR A 293 17.68 -10.29 -5.40
CA TYR A 293 18.93 -9.75 -5.91
C TYR A 293 19.34 -10.44 -7.21
N LYS A 294 19.89 -9.68 -8.15
CA LYS A 294 20.55 -10.17 -9.35
C LYS A 294 21.97 -9.59 -9.40
N SER A 295 22.94 -10.40 -9.83
CA SER A 295 24.34 -9.94 -9.91
C SER A 295 24.54 -8.83 -10.94
N ASP A 296 23.71 -8.78 -11.98
CA ASP A 296 23.80 -7.84 -13.10
C ASP A 296 22.82 -6.64 -13.00
N ASP A 297 22.04 -6.54 -11.91
CA ASP A 297 21.09 -5.46 -11.66
C ASP A 297 21.06 -5.03 -10.18
N LEU A 298 21.90 -4.05 -9.85
CA LEU A 298 21.93 -3.47 -8.49
C LEU A 298 20.61 -2.81 -8.10
N LEU A 299 19.94 -2.16 -9.06
CA LEU A 299 18.74 -1.38 -8.77
C LEU A 299 17.54 -2.25 -8.46
N GLU A 300 17.40 -3.42 -9.07
CA GLU A 300 16.25 -4.29 -8.81
C GLU A 300 16.13 -4.64 -7.32
N GLY A 301 17.23 -5.08 -6.70
CA GLY A 301 17.26 -5.44 -5.28
C GLY A 301 17.12 -4.25 -4.34
N LEU A 302 17.80 -3.14 -4.65
CA LEU A 302 17.78 -1.94 -3.82
C LEU A 302 16.43 -1.21 -3.92
N SER A 303 15.93 -0.98 -5.13
CA SER A 303 14.64 -0.30 -5.35
C SER A 303 13.48 -1.13 -4.77
N GLY A 304 13.48 -2.45 -5.00
CA GLY A 304 12.51 -3.34 -4.38
C GLY A 304 12.56 -3.30 -2.85
N CYS A 305 13.74 -3.28 -2.25
CA CYS A 305 13.88 -3.15 -0.80
C CYS A 305 13.38 -1.80 -0.28
N ILE A 306 13.64 -0.69 -0.96
CA ILE A 306 13.13 0.64 -0.59
C ILE A 306 11.61 0.67 -0.70
N HIS A 307 11.04 0.09 -1.76
CA HIS A 307 9.61 -0.05 -1.98
C HIS A 307 8.95 -0.80 -0.81
N GLU A 308 9.43 -2.00 -0.49
CA GLU A 308 8.91 -2.80 0.60
C GLU A 308 9.14 -2.17 1.97
N THR A 309 10.22 -1.39 2.12
CA THR A 309 10.44 -0.58 3.32
C THR A 309 9.30 0.44 3.49
N GLY A 310 8.85 1.09 2.41
CA GLY A 310 7.74 2.03 2.47
C GLY A 310 6.43 1.39 2.97
N HIS A 311 6.06 0.22 2.45
CA HIS A 311 4.95 -0.60 2.95
C HIS A 311 5.13 -0.97 4.42
N SER A 312 6.34 -1.40 4.79
CA SER A 312 6.66 -1.81 6.16
C SER A 312 6.59 -0.65 7.15
N LEU A 313 7.07 0.53 6.79
CA LEU A 313 6.98 1.73 7.62
C LEU A 313 5.54 2.18 7.83
N TYR A 314 4.68 2.01 6.82
CA TYR A 314 3.25 2.23 6.95
C TYR A 314 2.62 1.27 7.97
N GLU A 315 2.84 -0.03 7.82
CA GLU A 315 2.35 -1.04 8.75
C GLU A 315 2.85 -0.81 10.19
N MET A 316 4.14 -0.52 10.38
CA MET A 316 4.73 -0.20 11.69
C MET A 316 4.20 1.11 12.28
N GLY A 317 3.69 2.00 11.44
CA GLY A 317 3.15 3.32 11.82
C GLY A 317 1.65 3.34 12.10
N ARG A 318 0.91 2.23 11.92
CA ARG A 318 -0.53 2.14 12.18
C ARG A 318 -0.85 2.38 13.64
N SER A 319 -2.06 2.87 13.92
CA SER A 319 -2.50 3.19 15.28
C SER A 319 -2.45 1.99 16.22
N ALA A 320 -1.63 2.06 17.26
CA ALA A 320 -1.54 1.00 18.27
C ALA A 320 -2.82 0.86 19.11
N GLU A 321 -3.59 1.95 19.28
CA GLU A 321 -4.85 1.96 20.00
C GLU A 321 -5.92 1.10 19.30
N TYR A 322 -5.93 1.12 17.96
CA TYR A 322 -6.88 0.39 17.13
C TYR A 322 -6.25 -0.82 16.43
N ALA A 323 -5.10 -1.30 16.91
CA ALA A 323 -4.44 -2.47 16.33
C ALA A 323 -5.40 -3.68 16.28
N GLY A 324 -5.51 -4.31 15.11
CA GLY A 324 -6.44 -5.41 14.86
C GLY A 324 -7.90 -4.98 14.64
N GLU A 325 -8.16 -3.69 14.45
CA GLU A 325 -9.50 -3.17 14.17
C GLU A 325 -9.56 -2.51 12.78
N PRO A 326 -10.71 -2.57 12.08
CA PRO A 326 -10.83 -2.11 10.69
C PRO A 326 -10.38 -0.67 10.46
N VAL A 327 -10.62 0.25 11.41
CA VAL A 327 -10.21 1.66 11.26
C VAL A 327 -8.69 1.83 11.24
N SER A 328 -7.93 0.87 11.78
CA SER A 328 -6.46 0.88 11.74
C SER A 328 -5.89 0.34 10.42
N GLU A 329 -6.69 -0.32 9.60
CA GLU A 329 -6.26 -0.80 8.29
C GLU A 329 -6.08 0.36 7.31
N ALA A 330 -5.33 0.15 6.23
CA ALA A 330 -5.18 1.16 5.19
C ALA A 330 -6.54 1.56 4.62
N HIS A 331 -6.68 2.86 4.28
CA HIS A 331 -7.90 3.36 3.67
C HIS A 331 -8.23 2.61 2.37
N SER A 332 -7.22 2.41 1.53
CA SER A 332 -7.28 1.67 0.27
C SER A 332 -5.93 1.07 -0.08
N MET A 333 -5.90 0.20 -1.08
CA MET A 333 -4.64 -0.34 -1.62
C MET A 333 -3.78 0.76 -2.25
N GLY A 334 -4.38 1.78 -2.88
CA GLY A 334 -3.66 2.92 -3.42
C GLY A 334 -3.00 3.78 -2.34
N VAL A 335 -3.64 3.93 -1.18
CA VAL A 335 -3.01 4.60 -0.03
C VAL A 335 -1.85 3.78 0.50
N HIS A 336 -1.98 2.46 0.58
CA HIS A 336 -0.89 1.57 0.99
C HIS A 336 0.29 1.62 0.00
N GLU A 337 0.00 1.55 -1.31
CA GLU A 337 0.98 1.68 -2.40
C GLU A 337 1.62 3.07 -2.44
N SER A 338 0.90 4.11 -2.04
CA SER A 338 1.47 5.47 -2.01
C SER A 338 2.63 5.59 -1.04
N GLN A 339 2.68 4.78 0.01
CA GLN A 339 3.76 4.81 0.99
C GLN A 339 5.02 4.11 0.46
N SER A 340 4.87 3.01 -0.26
CA SER A 340 5.98 2.37 -0.98
C SER A 340 6.56 3.29 -2.07
N LEU A 341 5.69 3.86 -2.91
CA LEU A 341 6.08 4.73 -4.01
C LEU A 341 6.64 6.09 -3.53
N LEU A 342 6.21 6.59 -2.37
CA LEU A 342 6.81 7.78 -1.78
C LEU A 342 8.27 7.53 -1.43
N TRP A 343 8.58 6.43 -0.76
CA TRP A 343 9.96 6.11 -0.41
C TRP A 343 10.78 5.67 -1.62
N GLU A 344 10.21 4.86 -2.52
CA GLU A 344 10.91 4.43 -3.73
C GLU A 344 11.14 5.58 -4.71
N ARG A 345 10.10 6.34 -5.06
CA ARG A 345 10.15 7.29 -6.18
C ARG A 345 10.38 8.73 -5.76
N MET A 346 9.63 9.22 -4.76
CA MET A 346 9.76 10.62 -4.33
C MET A 346 11.05 10.85 -3.53
N VAL A 347 11.47 9.85 -2.74
CA VAL A 347 12.75 9.89 -2.01
C VAL A 347 13.84 9.19 -2.83
N GLY A 348 13.72 7.88 -3.09
CA GLY A 348 14.75 7.02 -3.67
C GLY A 348 15.23 7.44 -5.06
N LEU A 349 14.30 7.89 -5.93
CA LEU A 349 14.64 8.39 -7.27
C LEU A 349 14.87 9.91 -7.32
N SER A 350 15.07 10.59 -6.18
CA SER A 350 15.33 12.03 -6.13
C SER A 350 16.82 12.37 -6.24
N GLU A 351 17.10 13.58 -6.70
CA GLU A 351 18.48 14.11 -6.73
C GLU A 351 19.08 14.22 -5.30
N PRO A 352 18.36 14.70 -4.28
CA PRO A 352 18.88 14.69 -2.91
C PRO A 352 19.32 13.31 -2.42
N PHE A 353 18.55 12.26 -2.70
CA PHE A 353 18.89 10.91 -2.30
C PHE A 353 20.14 10.36 -2.98
N SER A 354 20.45 10.81 -4.20
CA SER A 354 21.67 10.39 -4.89
C SER A 354 22.96 10.77 -4.14
N HIS A 355 22.94 11.89 -3.40
CA HIS A 355 24.06 12.29 -2.55
C HIS A 355 24.25 11.33 -1.37
N PHE A 356 23.18 10.99 -0.68
CA PHE A 356 23.20 10.01 0.40
C PHE A 356 23.63 8.62 -0.12
N LEU A 357 22.97 8.14 -1.19
CA LEU A 357 23.21 6.81 -1.73
C LEU A 357 24.65 6.64 -2.26
N LEU A 358 25.25 7.67 -2.83
CA LEU A 358 26.63 7.60 -3.29
C LEU A 358 27.61 7.29 -2.15
N GLY A 359 27.37 7.85 -0.96
CA GLY A 359 28.13 7.52 0.25
C GLY A 359 28.02 6.04 0.64
N GLU A 360 26.80 5.51 0.62
CA GLU A 360 26.52 4.10 0.91
C GLU A 360 27.17 3.16 -0.11
N LEU A 361 27.06 3.49 -1.40
CA LEU A 361 27.66 2.72 -2.49
C LEU A 361 29.17 2.66 -2.41
N ARG A 362 29.84 3.79 -2.12
CA ARG A 362 31.29 3.84 -1.93
C ARG A 362 31.76 3.03 -0.74
N SER A 363 30.96 3.04 0.34
CA SER A 363 31.25 2.21 1.53
C SER A 363 31.09 0.72 1.25
N THR A 364 30.06 0.35 0.49
CA THR A 364 29.73 -1.06 0.22
C THR A 364 30.57 -1.67 -0.89
N PHE A 365 30.92 -0.89 -1.93
CA PHE A 365 31.68 -1.32 -3.10
C PHE A 365 32.94 -0.45 -3.29
N PRO A 366 33.99 -0.61 -2.46
CA PRO A 366 35.20 0.22 -2.51
C PRO A 366 35.84 0.24 -3.91
N GLY A 367 36.16 1.43 -4.39
CA GLY A 367 36.78 1.63 -5.71
C GLY A 367 35.83 1.62 -6.90
N ARG A 368 34.60 1.09 -6.76
CA ARG A 368 33.64 0.95 -7.87
C ARG A 368 32.98 2.27 -8.26
N PHE A 369 32.75 3.16 -7.30
CA PHE A 369 32.02 4.42 -7.48
C PHE A 369 32.88 5.66 -7.28
N ASP A 370 34.22 5.54 -7.37
CA ASP A 370 35.13 6.67 -7.13
C ASP A 370 34.91 7.80 -8.13
N ASP A 371 34.68 7.47 -9.40
CA ASP A 371 34.41 8.43 -10.48
C ASP A 371 32.93 8.82 -10.62
N ALA A 372 32.04 8.21 -9.87
CA ALA A 372 30.61 8.53 -9.89
C ALA A 372 30.33 9.84 -9.15
N THR A 373 29.39 10.61 -9.66
CA THR A 373 28.86 11.81 -9.00
C THR A 373 27.38 11.65 -8.68
N PRO A 374 26.80 12.43 -7.76
CA PRO A 374 25.36 12.39 -7.51
C PRO A 374 24.53 12.56 -8.78
N GLU A 375 24.96 13.44 -9.70
CA GLU A 375 24.27 13.72 -10.96
C GLU A 375 24.30 12.51 -11.91
N THR A 376 25.44 11.81 -12.03
CA THR A 376 25.54 10.61 -12.88
C THR A 376 24.75 9.45 -12.28
N LEU A 377 24.70 9.34 -10.96
CA LEU A 377 23.90 8.37 -10.25
C LEU A 377 22.40 8.66 -10.45
N TYR A 378 21.99 9.90 -10.21
CA TYR A 378 20.61 10.36 -10.41
C TYR A 378 20.12 10.11 -11.84
N ALA A 379 20.95 10.43 -12.83
CA ALA A 379 20.64 10.14 -14.23
C ALA A 379 20.57 8.64 -14.51
N GLY A 380 21.43 7.84 -13.87
CA GLY A 380 21.55 6.40 -14.09
C GLY A 380 20.31 5.62 -13.69
N TYR A 381 19.68 5.98 -12.56
CA TYR A 381 18.45 5.29 -12.13
C TYR A 381 17.15 5.95 -12.60
N ASN A 382 17.22 7.10 -13.31
CA ASN A 382 16.08 7.74 -13.96
C ASN A 382 16.10 7.61 -15.50
N VAL A 383 16.68 6.54 -16.01
CA VAL A 383 16.67 6.25 -17.45
C VAL A 383 15.28 5.76 -17.86
N VAL A 384 14.65 6.45 -18.81
CA VAL A 384 13.38 6.02 -19.40
C VAL A 384 13.63 4.92 -20.43
N LYS A 385 12.98 3.77 -20.27
CA LYS A 385 13.15 2.61 -21.13
C LYS A 385 12.47 2.81 -22.49
N LYS A 386 13.16 2.37 -23.54
CA LYS A 386 12.68 2.45 -24.92
C LYS A 386 13.04 1.15 -25.68
N PRO A 387 12.06 0.31 -26.06
CA PRO A 387 10.63 0.40 -25.73
C PRO A 387 10.34 -0.01 -24.30
N SER A 388 9.21 0.48 -23.73
CA SER A 388 8.65 0.01 -22.47
C SER A 388 7.56 -1.03 -22.76
N VAL A 389 7.91 -2.31 -22.79
CA VAL A 389 7.00 -3.41 -23.19
C VAL A 389 6.29 -4.01 -21.99
N ILE A 390 7.02 -4.27 -20.90
CA ILE A 390 6.56 -4.99 -19.72
C ILE A 390 6.31 -4.02 -18.55
N ARG A 391 5.08 -4.03 -17.99
CA ARG A 391 4.67 -3.13 -16.92
C ARG A 391 5.60 -3.17 -15.71
N VAL A 392 5.90 -4.36 -15.20
CA VAL A 392 6.75 -4.52 -13.99
C VAL A 392 8.21 -4.11 -14.19
N GLU A 393 8.63 -3.95 -15.44
CA GLU A 393 9.97 -3.49 -15.81
C GLU A 393 9.98 -2.02 -16.26
N SER A 394 8.82 -1.37 -16.34
CA SER A 394 8.70 0.00 -16.84
C SER A 394 9.25 1.01 -15.83
N ASP A 395 9.67 2.14 -16.37
CA ASP A 395 10.16 3.29 -15.60
C ASP A 395 9.01 4.16 -15.06
N GLU A 396 9.35 5.16 -14.25
CA GLU A 396 8.39 6.05 -13.62
C GLU A 396 7.47 6.80 -14.60
N VAL A 397 7.98 7.12 -15.81
CA VAL A 397 7.25 7.90 -16.83
C VAL A 397 6.28 7.04 -17.60
N THR A 398 6.69 5.83 -18.01
CA THR A 398 5.89 4.95 -18.86
C THR A 398 4.90 4.09 -18.08
N TYR A 399 5.17 3.82 -16.79
CA TYR A 399 4.34 2.98 -15.92
C TYR A 399 2.85 3.39 -15.85
N PRO A 400 2.49 4.68 -15.69
CA PRO A 400 1.09 5.09 -15.62
C PRO A 400 0.26 4.65 -16.83
N LEU A 401 0.83 4.73 -18.03
CA LEU A 401 0.12 4.36 -19.27
C LEU A 401 -0.14 2.85 -19.36
N HIS A 402 0.76 2.03 -18.82
CA HIS A 402 0.51 0.60 -18.66
C HIS A 402 -0.69 0.31 -17.76
N VAL A 403 -0.88 1.09 -16.68
CA VAL A 403 -2.01 0.94 -15.77
C VAL A 403 -3.30 1.40 -16.44
N ILE A 404 -3.29 2.56 -17.07
CA ILE A 404 -4.45 3.16 -17.73
C ILE A 404 -5.07 2.19 -18.76
N LEU A 405 -4.24 1.65 -19.67
CA LEU A 405 -4.75 0.75 -20.72
C LEU A 405 -5.45 -0.50 -20.13
N ARG A 406 -4.93 -1.06 -19.05
CA ARG A 406 -5.52 -2.22 -18.37
C ARG A 406 -6.86 -1.90 -17.75
N THR A 407 -6.90 -0.79 -17.03
CA THR A 407 -8.12 -0.30 -16.37
C THR A 407 -9.23 -0.02 -17.38
N GLU A 408 -8.92 0.63 -18.50
CA GLU A 408 -9.88 0.91 -19.55
C GLU A 408 -10.44 -0.38 -20.19
N LEU A 409 -9.59 -1.39 -20.40
CA LEU A 409 -10.01 -2.70 -20.88
C LEU A 409 -10.91 -3.41 -19.87
N GLU A 410 -10.60 -3.36 -18.56
CA GLU A 410 -11.47 -3.92 -17.51
C GLU A 410 -12.83 -3.22 -17.46
N MET A 411 -12.86 -1.88 -17.53
CA MET A 411 -14.10 -1.10 -17.56
C MET A 411 -15.00 -1.51 -18.74
N ASP A 412 -14.43 -1.60 -19.93
CA ASP A 412 -15.19 -1.94 -21.13
C ASP A 412 -15.61 -3.42 -21.13
N LEU A 413 -14.78 -4.30 -20.57
CA LEU A 413 -15.09 -5.72 -20.42
C LEU A 413 -16.26 -5.93 -19.43
N LEU A 414 -16.22 -5.32 -18.24
CA LEU A 414 -17.31 -5.42 -17.26
C LEU A 414 -18.59 -4.74 -17.72
N ALA A 415 -18.49 -3.66 -18.52
CA ALA A 415 -19.64 -3.00 -19.13
C ALA A 415 -20.23 -3.81 -20.31
N GLY A 416 -19.60 -4.90 -20.76
CA GLY A 416 -20.04 -5.72 -21.89
C GLY A 416 -19.88 -5.04 -23.25
N LYS A 417 -19.04 -4.00 -23.36
CA LYS A 417 -18.76 -3.32 -24.63
C LYS A 417 -17.78 -4.09 -25.51
N ILE A 418 -16.92 -4.90 -24.90
CA ILE A 418 -15.95 -5.77 -25.55
C ILE A 418 -16.09 -7.19 -25.01
N SER A 419 -15.64 -8.19 -25.77
CA SER A 419 -15.55 -9.58 -25.33
C SER A 419 -14.12 -9.91 -24.87
N VAL A 420 -13.98 -10.99 -24.10
CA VAL A 420 -12.66 -11.50 -23.68
C VAL A 420 -11.77 -11.80 -24.89
N ASN A 421 -12.35 -12.31 -25.97
CA ASN A 421 -11.60 -12.64 -27.19
C ASN A 421 -11.07 -11.41 -27.95
N ASP A 422 -11.60 -10.20 -27.70
CA ASP A 422 -11.11 -8.97 -28.29
C ASP A 422 -9.86 -8.42 -27.60
N LEU A 423 -9.57 -8.88 -26.37
CA LEU A 423 -8.53 -8.30 -25.50
C LEU A 423 -7.13 -8.29 -26.15
N PRO A 424 -6.61 -9.34 -26.79
CA PRO A 424 -5.26 -9.29 -27.37
C PRO A 424 -5.13 -8.17 -28.40
N LYS A 425 -6.12 -8.04 -29.28
CA LYS A 425 -6.14 -6.99 -30.32
C LYS A 425 -6.23 -5.59 -29.74
N LEU A 426 -7.13 -5.39 -28.77
CA LEU A 426 -7.35 -4.09 -28.13
C LEU A 426 -6.16 -3.69 -27.24
N TRP A 427 -5.55 -4.66 -26.56
CA TRP A 427 -4.31 -4.46 -25.81
C TRP A 427 -3.19 -3.94 -26.71
N ASN A 428 -2.92 -4.64 -27.83
CA ASN A 428 -1.88 -4.24 -28.76
C ASN A 428 -2.14 -2.85 -29.37
N ALA A 429 -3.40 -2.53 -29.66
CA ALA A 429 -3.79 -1.21 -30.16
C ALA A 429 -3.49 -0.11 -29.13
N LYS A 430 -3.84 -0.32 -27.86
CA LYS A 430 -3.56 0.65 -26.78
C LYS A 430 -2.08 0.77 -26.45
N MET A 431 -1.31 -0.33 -26.49
CA MET A 431 0.16 -0.29 -26.33
C MET A 431 0.81 0.55 -27.44
N LYS A 432 0.31 0.42 -28.67
CA LYS A 432 0.77 1.25 -29.79
C LYS A 432 0.39 2.72 -29.63
N GLU A 433 -0.85 2.99 -29.23
CA GLU A 433 -1.38 4.34 -29.06
C GLU A 433 -0.66 5.11 -27.93
N TYR A 434 -0.49 4.48 -26.76
CA TYR A 434 0.00 5.17 -25.56
C TYR A 434 1.52 5.17 -25.41
N LEU A 435 2.18 4.09 -25.81
CA LEU A 435 3.60 3.88 -25.59
C LEU A 435 4.42 3.78 -26.88
N ASN A 436 3.75 3.83 -28.05
CA ASN A 436 4.36 3.60 -29.37
C ASN A 436 5.14 2.27 -29.45
N VAL A 437 4.62 1.22 -28.81
CA VAL A 437 5.22 -0.11 -28.74
C VAL A 437 4.41 -1.10 -29.58
N ASP A 438 5.11 -1.90 -30.37
CA ASP A 438 4.55 -3.04 -31.09
C ASP A 438 4.75 -4.31 -30.25
N ILE A 439 3.67 -5.05 -29.99
CA ILE A 439 3.67 -6.29 -29.21
C ILE A 439 3.89 -7.47 -30.15
N GLU A 440 4.90 -8.28 -29.87
CA GLU A 440 5.27 -9.42 -30.73
C GLU A 440 4.44 -10.67 -30.46
N ASN A 441 4.00 -10.87 -29.21
CA ASN A 441 3.26 -12.06 -28.79
C ASN A 441 2.46 -11.79 -27.51
N ASP A 442 1.52 -12.68 -27.18
CA ASP A 442 0.65 -12.52 -26.00
C ASP A 442 1.39 -12.57 -24.66
N LYS A 443 2.62 -13.14 -24.57
CA LYS A 443 3.44 -13.12 -23.35
C LYS A 443 3.88 -11.71 -22.98
N GLN A 444 4.23 -10.91 -24.00
CA GLN A 444 4.58 -9.51 -23.85
C GLN A 444 3.32 -8.61 -23.82
N GLY A 445 2.19 -9.15 -24.27
CA GLY A 445 0.89 -8.48 -24.32
C GLY A 445 0.00 -8.85 -23.14
N VAL A 446 -1.19 -9.30 -23.48
CA VAL A 446 -2.33 -9.54 -22.59
C VAL A 446 -2.09 -10.59 -21.48
N LEU A 447 -1.09 -11.45 -21.63
CA LEU A 447 -0.72 -12.47 -20.64
C LEU A 447 0.40 -12.05 -19.67
N GLN A 448 0.90 -10.82 -19.75
CA GLN A 448 2.06 -10.42 -18.95
C GLN A 448 1.78 -10.30 -17.44
N ASP A 449 0.53 -10.03 -17.04
CA ASP A 449 0.12 -9.82 -15.66
C ASP A 449 -0.67 -11.02 -15.08
N VAL A 450 -0.42 -11.34 -13.82
CA VAL A 450 -1.07 -12.45 -13.11
C VAL A 450 -2.48 -12.11 -12.59
N HIS A 451 -2.82 -10.83 -12.45
CA HIS A 451 -3.99 -10.31 -11.75
C HIS A 451 -5.31 -10.98 -12.14
N TRP A 452 -5.60 -11.06 -13.41
CA TRP A 452 -6.83 -11.65 -13.91
C TRP A 452 -6.94 -13.16 -13.65
N SER A 453 -5.81 -13.85 -13.48
CA SER A 453 -5.80 -15.27 -13.16
C SER A 453 -6.41 -15.59 -11.79
N GLY A 454 -6.27 -14.66 -10.85
CA GLY A 454 -6.85 -14.71 -9.50
C GLY A 454 -8.16 -13.93 -9.36
N GLY A 455 -8.67 -13.33 -10.45
CA GLY A 455 -9.89 -12.52 -10.42
C GLY A 455 -9.73 -11.14 -9.81
N ALA A 456 -8.51 -10.59 -9.79
CA ALA A 456 -8.24 -9.23 -9.31
C ALA A 456 -8.61 -8.20 -10.40
N ILE A 457 -9.91 -8.09 -10.67
CA ILE A 457 -10.49 -7.11 -11.60
C ILE A 457 -10.86 -5.86 -10.78
N GLY A 458 -10.47 -4.67 -11.26
CA GLY A 458 -10.57 -3.40 -10.51
C GLY A 458 -9.34 -3.07 -9.67
N TYR A 459 -8.30 -3.92 -9.67
CA TYR A 459 -7.07 -3.72 -8.90
C TYR A 459 -6.09 -2.73 -9.55
N PHE A 460 -5.94 -2.73 -10.87
CA PHE A 460 -4.92 -1.94 -11.57
C PHE A 460 -4.93 -0.44 -11.26
N PRO A 461 -6.08 0.24 -11.06
CA PRO A 461 -6.10 1.66 -10.69
C PRO A 461 -5.29 2.01 -9.44
N THR A 462 -5.18 1.07 -8.50
CA THR A 462 -4.39 1.18 -7.26
C THR A 462 -2.99 1.73 -7.50
N TYR A 463 -2.33 1.25 -8.55
CA TYR A 463 -0.97 1.62 -8.87
C TYR A 463 -0.82 3.09 -9.28
N ILE A 464 -1.70 3.61 -10.14
CA ILE A 464 -1.63 5.02 -10.56
C ILE A 464 -2.14 5.95 -9.47
N ILE A 465 -3.18 5.55 -8.73
CA ILE A 465 -3.67 6.29 -7.56
C ILE A 465 -2.54 6.40 -6.54
N GLY A 466 -1.83 5.30 -6.26
CA GLY A 466 -0.67 5.29 -5.38
C GLY A 466 0.43 6.26 -5.80
N GLN A 467 0.73 6.37 -7.10
CA GLN A 467 1.72 7.32 -7.62
C GLN A 467 1.31 8.79 -7.41
N ILE A 468 0.05 9.10 -7.72
CA ILE A 468 -0.49 10.46 -7.55
C ILE A 468 -0.50 10.85 -6.07
N LEU A 469 -0.96 9.93 -5.21
CA LEU A 469 -0.96 10.11 -3.75
C LEU A 469 0.45 10.33 -3.22
N ALA A 470 1.41 9.48 -3.61
CA ALA A 470 2.81 9.58 -3.19
C ALA A 470 3.39 10.97 -3.48
N CYS A 471 3.17 11.46 -4.71
CA CYS A 471 3.63 12.78 -5.14
C CYS A 471 2.97 13.90 -4.31
N GLN A 472 1.65 13.88 -4.18
CA GLN A 472 0.90 14.93 -3.50
C GLN A 472 1.18 14.95 -2.00
N ILE A 473 1.29 13.78 -1.35
CA ILE A 473 1.67 13.64 0.07
C ILE A 473 3.10 14.13 0.29
N PHE A 474 4.05 13.75 -0.57
CA PHE A 474 5.44 14.20 -0.46
C PHE A 474 5.57 15.72 -0.63
N ASN A 475 4.82 16.31 -1.57
CA ASN A 475 4.76 17.76 -1.73
C ASN A 475 4.21 18.46 -0.46
N ALA A 476 3.22 17.87 0.21
CA ALA A 476 2.70 18.38 1.48
C ALA A 476 3.75 18.28 2.59
N ALA A 477 4.48 17.15 2.68
CA ALA A 477 5.60 16.98 3.62
C ALA A 477 6.70 18.02 3.37
N LYS A 478 7.08 18.27 2.11
CA LYS A 478 8.07 19.31 1.75
C LYS A 478 7.65 20.73 2.16
N ARG A 479 6.35 21.04 2.12
CA ARG A 479 5.83 22.32 2.62
C ARG A 479 5.82 22.42 4.15
N SER A 480 5.79 21.28 4.84
CA SER A 480 5.67 21.21 6.30
C SER A 480 7.01 21.05 7.02
N ILE A 481 8.03 20.51 6.34
CA ILE A 481 9.34 20.20 6.90
C ILE A 481 10.39 21.09 6.26
N ASP A 482 10.92 22.04 7.01
CA ASP A 482 11.95 22.96 6.52
C ASP A 482 13.23 22.22 6.12
N GLY A 483 13.70 22.48 4.90
CA GLY A 483 14.95 21.94 4.39
C GLY A 483 14.94 20.41 4.18
N LEU A 484 13.77 19.80 3.87
CA LEU A 484 13.64 18.35 3.69
C LEU A 484 14.65 17.78 2.68
N ASP A 485 14.87 18.46 1.54
CA ASP A 485 15.84 18.01 0.52
C ASP A 485 17.26 17.92 1.10
N GLU A 486 17.69 18.90 1.90
CA GLU A 486 19.01 18.88 2.54
C GLU A 486 19.11 17.81 3.65
N LYS A 487 18.01 17.48 4.32
CA LYS A 487 17.95 16.37 5.27
C LYS A 487 18.09 15.03 4.54
N ILE A 488 17.38 14.84 3.44
CA ILE A 488 17.51 13.64 2.59
C ILE A 488 18.95 13.46 2.10
N LYS A 489 19.62 14.53 1.66
CA LYS A 489 21.04 14.48 1.24
C LYS A 489 21.98 13.95 2.34
N ARG A 490 21.66 14.25 3.59
CA ARG A 490 22.45 13.79 4.75
C ARG A 490 22.01 12.44 5.31
N GLY A 491 20.92 11.84 4.77
CA GLY A 491 20.36 10.59 5.29
C GLY A 491 19.53 10.77 6.58
N GLU A 492 18.97 11.95 6.80
CA GLU A 492 18.14 12.32 7.96
C GLU A 492 16.66 12.17 7.57
N PHE A 493 16.08 10.99 7.80
CA PHE A 493 14.71 10.65 7.35
C PHE A 493 13.68 10.68 8.48
N GLU A 494 14.07 10.88 9.72
CA GLU A 494 13.23 10.73 10.92
C GLU A 494 12.05 11.71 10.92
N GLU A 495 12.27 12.97 10.51
CA GLU A 495 11.20 13.97 10.48
C GLU A 495 10.15 13.66 9.40
N LEU A 496 10.58 13.18 8.23
CA LEU A 496 9.65 12.74 7.18
C LEU A 496 8.81 11.56 7.68
N LEU A 497 9.45 10.55 8.28
CA LEU A 497 8.74 9.39 8.82
C LEU A 497 7.79 9.78 9.94
N ALA A 498 8.19 10.67 10.85
CA ALA A 498 7.32 11.16 11.92
C ALA A 498 6.10 11.92 11.35
N TRP A 499 6.31 12.76 10.33
CA TRP A 499 5.24 13.48 9.65
C TRP A 499 4.25 12.51 8.97
N LEU A 500 4.75 11.48 8.26
CA LEU A 500 3.94 10.45 7.62
C LEU A 500 3.11 9.65 8.63
N ARG A 501 3.69 9.28 9.76
CA ARG A 501 2.97 8.56 10.83
C ARG A 501 1.74 9.32 11.30
N VAL A 502 1.91 10.58 11.65
CA VAL A 502 0.82 11.42 12.19
C VAL A 502 -0.23 11.73 11.13
N ASN A 503 0.19 12.05 9.90
CA ASN A 503 -0.71 12.57 8.88
C ASN A 503 -1.35 11.49 8.01
N VAL A 504 -0.71 10.30 7.88
CA VAL A 504 -1.17 9.23 6.99
C VAL A 504 -1.35 7.90 7.75
N HIS A 505 -0.28 7.36 8.37
CA HIS A 505 -0.29 5.98 8.87
C HIS A 505 -1.29 5.76 10.01
N GLU A 506 -1.34 6.66 11.01
CA GLU A 506 -2.24 6.55 12.15
C GLU A 506 -3.71 6.80 11.80
N ARG A 507 -3.98 7.42 10.65
CA ARG A 507 -5.36 7.68 10.21
C ARG A 507 -6.06 6.43 9.76
N GLY A 508 -5.34 5.49 9.15
CA GLY A 508 -5.92 4.26 8.66
C GLY A 508 -7.11 4.53 7.72
N SER A 509 -8.23 3.85 7.96
CA SER A 509 -9.47 3.96 7.18
C SER A 509 -10.54 4.85 7.83
N GLU A 510 -10.14 5.90 8.56
CA GLU A 510 -11.10 6.81 9.22
C GLU A 510 -11.97 7.61 8.24
N CYS A 511 -11.44 7.91 7.05
CA CYS A 511 -12.13 8.69 6.01
C CYS A 511 -13.04 7.80 5.15
N ASP A 512 -14.08 8.39 4.54
CA ASP A 512 -15.01 7.65 3.68
C ASP A 512 -14.55 7.62 2.20
N SER A 513 -13.63 8.50 1.82
CA SER A 513 -13.02 8.50 0.48
C SER A 513 -11.55 8.95 0.52
N VAL A 514 -10.80 8.61 -0.54
CA VAL A 514 -9.43 9.08 -0.72
C VAL A 514 -9.36 10.61 -0.84
N ASP A 515 -10.36 11.24 -1.45
CA ASP A 515 -10.43 12.71 -1.56
C ASP A 515 -10.57 13.37 -0.18
N GLU A 516 -11.38 12.81 0.73
CA GLU A 516 -11.49 13.29 2.11
C GLU A 516 -10.15 13.15 2.86
N LEU A 517 -9.49 12.00 2.73
CA LEU A 517 -8.15 11.78 3.31
C LEU A 517 -7.17 12.84 2.79
N MET A 518 -7.14 13.07 1.48
CA MET A 518 -6.22 14.02 0.87
C MET A 518 -6.48 15.46 1.30
N VAL A 519 -7.73 15.86 1.45
CA VAL A 519 -8.07 17.17 2.00
C VAL A 519 -7.52 17.32 3.42
N LYS A 520 -7.62 16.29 4.27
CA LYS A 520 -7.06 16.32 5.63
C LYS A 520 -5.53 16.37 5.65
N VAL A 521 -4.87 15.67 4.73
CA VAL A 521 -3.40 15.55 4.70
C VAL A 521 -2.75 16.72 3.97
N THR A 522 -3.32 17.18 2.86
CA THR A 522 -2.66 18.10 1.92
C THR A 522 -3.39 19.43 1.73
N GLY A 523 -4.64 19.53 2.18
CA GLY A 523 -5.52 20.68 2.02
C GLY A 523 -6.36 20.66 0.73
N LYS A 524 -6.24 19.65 -0.14
CA LYS A 524 -6.99 19.51 -1.39
C LYS A 524 -7.24 18.03 -1.75
N PRO A 525 -8.29 17.73 -2.54
CA PRO A 525 -8.57 16.37 -2.99
C PRO A 525 -7.44 15.81 -3.86
N LEU A 526 -7.55 14.55 -4.27
CA LEU A 526 -6.62 13.89 -5.18
C LEU A 526 -6.51 14.67 -6.49
N ASP A 527 -5.29 15.06 -6.87
CA ASP A 527 -4.98 15.95 -8.00
C ASP A 527 -3.85 15.39 -8.88
N ALA A 528 -4.23 14.83 -10.03
CA ALA A 528 -3.30 14.25 -11.00
C ALA A 528 -2.38 15.31 -11.65
N HIS A 529 -2.76 16.59 -11.67
CA HIS A 529 -1.92 17.65 -12.24
C HIS A 529 -0.61 17.83 -11.46
N GLU A 530 -0.60 17.63 -10.13
CA GLU A 530 0.64 17.69 -9.35
C GLU A 530 1.63 16.59 -9.77
N PHE A 531 1.12 15.38 -10.01
CA PHE A 531 1.95 14.26 -10.47
C PHE A 531 2.49 14.49 -11.88
N VAL A 532 1.66 14.95 -12.81
CA VAL A 532 2.09 15.29 -14.17
C VAL A 532 3.15 16.40 -14.14
N ALA A 533 2.92 17.46 -13.37
CA ALA A 533 3.89 18.56 -13.23
C ALA A 533 5.22 18.07 -12.68
N TYR A 534 5.21 17.18 -11.69
CA TYR A 534 6.41 16.54 -11.16
C TYR A 534 7.19 15.77 -12.24
N LEU A 535 6.53 14.92 -13.01
CA LEU A 535 7.19 14.14 -14.07
C LEU A 535 7.77 15.05 -15.15
N VAL A 536 7.00 16.05 -15.60
CA VAL A 536 7.44 16.99 -16.63
C VAL A 536 8.67 17.79 -16.16
N ASP A 537 8.64 18.34 -14.94
CA ASP A 537 9.76 19.11 -14.37
C ASP A 537 11.02 18.25 -14.23
N LYS A 538 10.88 17.06 -13.64
CA LYS A 538 11.99 16.13 -13.39
C LYS A 538 12.66 15.70 -14.71
N TYR A 539 11.88 15.18 -15.64
CA TYR A 539 12.43 14.57 -16.85
C TYR A 539 12.83 15.59 -17.92
N THR A 540 12.23 16.78 -17.92
CA THR A 540 12.73 17.91 -18.72
C THR A 540 14.17 18.27 -18.31
N LYS A 541 14.45 18.31 -17.00
CA LYS A 541 15.80 18.59 -16.49
C LYS A 541 16.80 17.46 -16.79
N ILE A 542 16.39 16.20 -16.58
CA ILE A 542 17.25 15.03 -16.78
C ILE A 542 17.65 14.88 -18.27
N TYR A 543 16.71 15.11 -19.19
CA TYR A 543 16.90 14.90 -20.63
C TYR A 543 17.20 16.19 -21.39
N ASP A 544 17.15 17.37 -20.77
CA ASP A 544 17.35 18.68 -21.42
C ASP A 544 16.37 18.87 -22.59
N LEU A 545 15.06 18.75 -22.30
CA LEU A 545 13.96 18.81 -23.28
C LEU A 545 13.53 20.23 -23.60
#